data_6f013333b517480be2affb48bfb64a51
#
_entry.id   6f013333b517480be2affb48bfb64a51
#
_cell.length_a   1.000
_cell.length_b   1.000
_cell.length_c   1.000
_cell.angle_alpha   90.00
_cell.angle_beta   90.00
_cell.angle_gamma   90.00
#
_symmetry.space_group_name_H-M   'P 1'
#
loop_
_entity.id
_entity.type
_entity.pdbx_description
1 polymer ?
#
loop_
_entity_poly.entity_id
_entity_poly.type
_entity_poly.pdbx_seq_one_letter_code
_entity_poly.pdbx_strand_id
1 'polypeptide(L)'
;EVNPAFFKALIDTEDERFYKHIGIDPIGVFGAAKDALLHHDARGASTITQQLAKNMFRVRSQYSTGLLGKVPLLRLLIIKSKEWIIAVKLETAFSKKEIITMYANTVDFGNNSYGIKTAAKTYFNTNPKDLTADQAAILVGMLKATTYYNPRTNPENSRVRRNTVLYNMLT
;
A
#
# COMPACT_ATOMS: atom_id res chain seq x y z
N GLU A 1 17.13 8.66 6.01
CA GLU A 1 15.95 9.43 6.44
C GLU A 1 15.00 9.62 5.26
N VAL A 2 13.70 9.68 5.54
CA VAL A 2 12.62 9.91 4.57
C VAL A 2 11.80 11.10 5.06
N ASN A 3 11.38 11.98 4.16
CA ASN A 3 10.54 13.12 4.53
C ASN A 3 9.25 12.64 5.21
N PRO A 4 8.85 13.18 6.37
CA PRO A 4 7.63 12.81 7.08
C PRO A 4 6.35 12.92 6.23
N ALA A 5 6.32 13.82 5.25
CA ALA A 5 5.20 13.98 4.33
C ALA A 5 4.89 12.68 3.55
N PHE A 6 5.89 11.86 3.24
CA PHE A 6 5.68 10.56 2.60
C PHE A 6 4.90 9.59 3.51
N PHE A 7 5.30 9.49 4.77
CA PHE A 7 4.62 8.61 5.72
C PHE A 7 3.21 9.09 6.03
N LYS A 8 3.01 10.41 6.15
CA LYS A 8 1.67 10.99 6.31
C LYS A 8 0.79 10.65 5.11
N ALA A 9 1.24 10.95 3.90
CA ALA A 9 0.52 10.63 2.67
C ALA A 9 0.16 9.14 2.58
N LEU A 10 1.11 8.26 2.92
CA LEU A 10 0.93 6.81 2.89
C LEU A 10 -0.14 6.35 3.89
N ILE A 11 -0.07 6.80 5.13
CA ILE A 11 -1.01 6.40 6.19
C ILE A 11 -2.41 6.93 5.87
N ASP A 12 -2.55 8.21 5.58
CA ASP A 12 -3.86 8.85 5.34
C ASP A 12 -4.55 8.31 4.06
N THR A 13 -3.78 7.73 3.12
CA THR A 13 -4.33 7.22 1.87
C THR A 13 -4.56 5.72 1.86
N GLU A 14 -3.62 4.95 2.40
CA GLU A 14 -3.64 3.48 2.31
C GLU A 14 -4.18 2.82 3.59
N ASP A 15 -3.99 3.46 4.76
CA ASP A 15 -4.29 2.83 6.03
C ASP A 15 -4.45 3.87 7.16
N GLU A 16 -5.50 4.68 7.08
CA GLU A 16 -5.79 5.79 8.01
C GLU A 16 -5.71 5.40 9.51
N ARG A 17 -6.04 4.14 9.81
CA ARG A 17 -5.99 3.59 11.17
C ARG A 17 -4.76 2.75 11.47
N PHE A 18 -3.67 2.91 10.72
CA PHE A 18 -2.45 2.14 10.83
C PHE A 18 -1.97 1.95 12.27
N TYR A 19 -2.02 2.99 13.09
CA TYR A 19 -1.60 2.95 14.50
C TYR A 19 -2.63 2.32 15.46
N LYS A 20 -3.85 1.99 14.99
CA LYS A 20 -4.96 1.53 15.83
C LYS A 20 -5.28 0.05 15.71
N HIS A 21 -4.68 -0.65 14.75
CA HIS A 21 -4.91 -2.08 14.53
C HIS A 21 -3.63 -2.91 14.66
N ILE A 22 -3.78 -4.23 14.70
CA ILE A 22 -2.70 -5.23 14.83
C ILE A 22 -2.51 -6.01 13.51
N GLY A 23 -2.33 -5.31 12.41
CA GLY A 23 -2.10 -5.89 11.08
C GLY A 23 -3.36 -6.16 10.27
N ILE A 24 -4.52 -6.24 10.91
CA ILE A 24 -5.83 -6.35 10.27
C ILE A 24 -6.70 -5.21 10.80
N ASP A 25 -7.43 -4.54 9.92
CA ASP A 25 -8.37 -3.50 10.26
C ASP A 25 -9.81 -3.94 9.95
N PRO A 26 -10.54 -4.55 10.90
CA PRO A 26 -11.90 -5.00 10.67
C PRO A 26 -12.86 -3.87 10.29
N ILE A 27 -12.69 -2.69 10.90
CA ILE A 27 -13.54 -1.52 10.62
C ILE A 27 -13.31 -1.03 9.19
N GLY A 28 -12.05 -1.02 8.71
CA GLY A 28 -11.72 -0.67 7.32
C GLY A 28 -12.29 -1.67 6.32
N VAL A 29 -12.26 -2.95 6.65
CA VAL A 29 -12.88 -4.00 5.82
C VAL A 29 -14.38 -3.79 5.71
N PHE A 30 -15.09 -3.51 6.83
CA PHE A 30 -16.52 -3.22 6.82
C PHE A 30 -16.85 -1.94 6.05
N GLY A 31 -16.06 -0.87 6.23
CA GLY A 31 -16.21 0.38 5.49
C GLY A 31 -16.07 0.18 3.98
N ALA A 32 -15.00 -0.50 3.56
CA ALA A 32 -14.76 -0.79 2.15
C ALA A 32 -15.85 -1.69 1.54
N ALA A 33 -16.38 -2.67 2.28
CA ALA A 33 -17.49 -3.50 1.83
C ALA A 33 -18.77 -2.69 1.64
N LYS A 34 -19.07 -1.77 2.57
CA LYS A 34 -20.20 -0.85 2.47
C LYS A 34 -20.06 0.09 1.26
N ASP A 35 -18.88 0.69 1.06
CA ASP A 35 -18.61 1.59 -0.06
C ASP A 35 -18.74 0.86 -1.40
N ALA A 36 -18.26 -0.38 -1.50
CA ALA A 36 -18.40 -1.21 -2.69
C ALA A 36 -19.87 -1.52 -3.03
N LEU A 37 -20.73 -1.70 -2.01
CA LEU A 37 -22.16 -1.95 -2.20
C LEU A 37 -22.94 -0.69 -2.60
N LEU A 38 -22.52 0.47 -2.09
CA LEU A 38 -23.28 1.71 -2.26
C LEU A 38 -22.79 2.61 -3.41
N HIS A 39 -21.48 2.63 -3.69
CA HIS A 39 -20.85 3.64 -4.55
C HIS A 39 -19.97 3.08 -5.67
N HIS A 40 -19.85 1.77 -5.83
CA HIS A 40 -18.95 1.10 -6.80
C HIS A 40 -17.46 1.49 -6.73
N ASP A 41 -17.05 2.34 -5.80
CA ASP A 41 -15.67 2.77 -5.57
C ASP A 41 -15.16 2.17 -4.24
N ALA A 42 -14.68 0.93 -4.31
CA ALA A 42 -14.09 0.29 -3.13
C ALA A 42 -12.76 0.97 -2.76
N ARG A 43 -12.70 1.57 -1.58
CA ARG A 43 -11.43 1.91 -0.93
C ARG A 43 -10.63 0.61 -0.72
N GLY A 44 -9.30 0.70 -0.76
CA GLY A 44 -8.47 -0.46 -0.45
C GLY A 44 -8.71 -0.94 0.99
N ALA A 45 -9.16 -2.18 1.16
CA ALA A 45 -9.42 -2.78 2.47
C ALA A 45 -8.18 -3.45 3.09
N SER A 46 -7.02 -3.36 2.45
CA SER A 46 -5.78 -4.01 2.91
C SER A 46 -4.90 -3.01 3.66
N THR A 47 -4.47 -3.36 4.87
CA THR A 47 -3.55 -2.56 5.67
C THR A 47 -2.15 -2.50 5.06
N ILE A 48 -1.34 -1.51 5.46
CA ILE A 48 0.08 -1.41 5.09
C ILE A 48 0.82 -2.70 5.47
N THR A 49 0.53 -3.28 6.64
CA THR A 49 1.16 -4.52 7.11
C THR A 49 0.78 -5.72 6.25
N GLN A 50 -0.46 -5.82 5.78
CA GLN A 50 -0.87 -6.86 4.83
C GLN A 50 -0.20 -6.70 3.48
N GLN A 51 -0.05 -5.47 3.00
CA GLN A 51 0.67 -5.17 1.75
C GLN A 51 2.15 -5.54 1.89
N LEU A 52 2.79 -5.24 3.03
CA LEU A 52 4.16 -5.64 3.34
C LEU A 52 4.30 -7.17 3.35
N ALA A 53 3.39 -7.87 4.05
CA ALA A 53 3.36 -9.34 4.09
C ALA A 53 3.28 -9.94 2.67
N LYS A 54 2.39 -9.42 1.84
CA LYS A 54 2.24 -9.84 0.44
C LYS A 54 3.53 -9.65 -0.35
N ASN A 55 4.19 -8.50 -0.20
CA ASN A 55 5.37 -8.14 -0.98
C ASN A 55 6.61 -8.93 -0.53
N MET A 56 6.86 -9.05 0.77
CA MET A 56 8.03 -9.75 1.31
C MET A 56 7.96 -11.26 1.14
N PHE A 57 6.80 -11.85 1.37
CA PHE A 57 6.66 -13.31 1.43
C PHE A 57 6.07 -13.92 0.16
N ARG A 58 5.86 -13.12 -0.90
CA ARG A 58 5.28 -13.56 -2.19
C ARG A 58 4.09 -14.51 -2.00
N VAL A 59 3.21 -14.20 -1.03
CA VAL A 59 2.12 -15.07 -0.56
C VAL A 59 1.24 -15.60 -1.69
N ARG A 60 1.18 -14.89 -2.81
CA ARG A 60 0.40 -15.28 -3.99
C ARG A 60 1.08 -16.31 -4.89
N SER A 61 2.41 -16.39 -4.89
CA SER A 61 3.17 -17.21 -5.85
C SER A 61 3.77 -18.47 -5.25
N GLN A 62 4.03 -18.51 -3.94
CA GLN A 62 4.82 -19.59 -3.33
C GLN A 62 4.00 -20.72 -2.70
N TYR A 63 2.67 -20.55 -2.56
CA TYR A 63 1.88 -21.54 -1.83
C TYR A 63 0.88 -22.24 -2.75
N SER A 64 1.02 -23.56 -2.88
CA SER A 64 -0.02 -24.42 -3.42
C SER A 64 -1.28 -24.26 -2.56
N THR A 65 -2.40 -24.00 -3.17
CA THR A 65 -3.71 -23.93 -2.51
C THR A 65 -4.39 -25.31 -2.45
N GLY A 66 -3.68 -26.36 -2.90
CA GLY A 66 -4.23 -27.72 -2.94
C GLY A 66 -5.48 -27.83 -3.82
N LEU A 67 -6.29 -28.84 -3.55
CA LEU A 67 -7.52 -29.12 -4.30
C LEU A 67 -8.55 -27.97 -4.18
N LEU A 68 -8.62 -27.30 -3.00
CA LEU A 68 -9.51 -26.17 -2.72
C LEU A 68 -9.15 -24.90 -3.54
N GLY A 69 -7.90 -24.78 -3.98
CA GLY A 69 -7.46 -23.66 -4.81
C GLY A 69 -7.98 -23.69 -6.26
N LYS A 70 -8.66 -24.74 -6.67
CA LYS A 70 -9.31 -24.81 -7.99
C LYS A 70 -10.60 -23.98 -8.03
N VAL A 71 -11.19 -23.63 -6.88
CA VAL A 71 -12.35 -22.74 -6.78
C VAL A 71 -11.88 -21.31 -6.56
N PRO A 72 -12.11 -20.36 -7.48
CA PRO A 72 -11.53 -19.00 -7.44
C PRO A 72 -11.81 -18.27 -6.13
N LEU A 73 -13.02 -18.33 -5.60
CA LEU A 73 -13.41 -17.66 -4.36
C LEU A 73 -12.69 -18.26 -3.14
N LEU A 74 -12.61 -19.59 -3.04
CA LEU A 74 -11.88 -20.28 -1.96
C LEU A 74 -10.38 -19.98 -2.02
N ARG A 75 -9.81 -19.91 -3.23
CA ARG A 75 -8.42 -19.52 -3.44
C ARG A 75 -8.14 -18.12 -2.88
N LEU A 76 -9.01 -17.16 -3.16
CA LEU A 76 -8.86 -15.78 -2.65
C LEU A 76 -8.94 -15.74 -1.11
N LEU A 77 -9.86 -16.46 -0.51
CA LEU A 77 -10.00 -16.55 0.95
C LEU A 77 -8.75 -17.18 1.60
N ILE A 78 -8.20 -18.26 1.01
CA ILE A 78 -6.98 -18.91 1.50
C ILE A 78 -5.78 -17.94 1.40
N ILE A 79 -5.63 -17.22 0.29
CA ILE A 79 -4.55 -16.25 0.13
C ILE A 79 -4.70 -15.12 1.15
N LYS A 80 -5.90 -14.58 1.32
CA LYS A 80 -6.17 -13.50 2.29
C LYS A 80 -5.94 -13.95 3.74
N SER A 81 -6.35 -15.13 4.11
CA SER A 81 -6.09 -15.65 5.46
C SER A 81 -4.58 -15.78 5.76
N LYS A 82 -3.78 -16.19 4.78
CA LYS A 82 -2.32 -16.23 4.93
C LYS A 82 -1.72 -14.82 5.07
N GLU A 83 -2.15 -13.85 4.25
CA GLU A 83 -1.75 -12.45 4.38
C GLU A 83 -2.06 -11.92 5.80
N TRP A 84 -3.23 -12.24 6.34
CA TRP A 84 -3.65 -11.83 7.68
C TRP A 84 -2.79 -12.44 8.79
N ILE A 85 -2.54 -13.75 8.74
CA ILE A 85 -1.70 -14.45 9.73
C ILE A 85 -0.29 -13.85 9.74
N ILE A 86 0.30 -13.62 8.57
CA ILE A 86 1.63 -13.02 8.46
C ILE A 86 1.62 -11.58 8.95
N ALA A 87 0.60 -10.79 8.61
CA ALA A 87 0.47 -9.40 9.07
C ALA A 87 0.40 -9.32 10.61
N VAL A 88 -0.40 -10.17 11.26
CA VAL A 88 -0.46 -10.23 12.73
C VAL A 88 0.91 -10.63 13.32
N LYS A 89 1.59 -11.61 12.75
CA LYS A 89 2.94 -12.00 13.19
C LYS A 89 3.96 -10.88 13.03
N LEU A 90 3.89 -10.10 11.95
CA LEU A 90 4.76 -8.93 11.79
C LEU A 90 4.49 -7.88 12.88
N GLU A 91 3.23 -7.61 13.19
CA GLU A 91 2.85 -6.65 14.25
C GLU A 91 3.22 -7.12 15.68
N THR A 92 3.36 -8.42 15.90
CA THR A 92 3.86 -8.94 17.17
C THR A 92 5.37 -8.91 17.28
N ALA A 93 6.08 -8.95 16.15
CA ALA A 93 7.55 -9.01 16.10
C ALA A 93 8.20 -7.64 15.91
N PHE A 94 7.51 -6.67 15.31
CA PHE A 94 8.06 -5.37 14.93
C PHE A 94 7.13 -4.23 15.35
N SER A 95 7.72 -3.10 15.72
CA SER A 95 6.98 -1.86 15.99
C SER A 95 6.37 -1.29 14.70
N LYS A 96 5.34 -0.46 14.83
CA LYS A 96 4.72 0.27 13.72
C LYS A 96 5.75 1.06 12.89
N LYS A 97 6.72 1.67 13.55
CA LYS A 97 7.80 2.42 12.90
C LYS A 97 8.69 1.51 12.05
N GLU A 98 9.01 0.33 12.53
CA GLU A 98 9.80 -0.65 11.77
C GLU A 98 8.99 -1.19 10.59
N ILE A 99 7.72 -1.51 10.79
CA ILE A 99 6.83 -2.00 9.73
C ILE A 99 6.71 -0.98 8.58
N ILE A 100 6.40 0.28 8.89
CA ILE A 100 6.26 1.29 7.83
C ILE A 100 7.60 1.60 7.16
N THR A 101 8.71 1.48 7.87
CA THR A 101 10.06 1.63 7.31
C THR A 101 10.40 0.48 6.37
N MET A 102 10.11 -0.77 6.76
CA MET A 102 10.27 -1.93 5.89
C MET A 102 9.41 -1.81 4.63
N TYR A 103 8.15 -1.36 4.77
CA TYR A 103 7.27 -1.12 3.65
C TYR A 103 7.88 -0.09 2.67
N ALA A 104 8.26 1.08 3.18
CA ALA A 104 8.84 2.15 2.36
C ALA A 104 10.12 1.71 1.62
N ASN A 105 10.89 0.78 2.20
CA ASN A 105 12.13 0.27 1.60
C ASN A 105 11.92 -0.86 0.58
N THR A 106 10.76 -1.52 0.57
CA THR A 106 10.53 -2.74 -0.22
C THR A 106 9.45 -2.61 -1.28
N VAL A 107 8.53 -1.65 -1.14
CA VAL A 107 7.39 -1.51 -2.04
C VAL A 107 7.82 -1.16 -3.47
N ASP A 108 7.12 -1.75 -4.45
CA ASP A 108 7.35 -1.52 -5.87
C ASP A 108 6.63 -0.24 -6.33
N PHE A 109 7.39 0.70 -6.86
CA PHE A 109 6.90 1.94 -7.48
C PHE A 109 6.89 1.87 -9.01
N GLY A 110 7.05 0.70 -9.61
CA GLY A 110 7.17 0.54 -11.06
C GLY A 110 8.54 0.98 -11.61
N ASN A 111 8.75 0.77 -12.90
CA ASN A 111 10.02 1.08 -13.58
C ASN A 111 11.27 0.49 -12.87
N ASN A 112 11.16 -0.72 -12.32
CA ASN A 112 12.20 -1.36 -11.51
C ASN A 112 12.63 -0.56 -10.28
N SER A 113 11.75 0.29 -9.75
CA SER A 113 12.03 1.15 -8.60
C SER A 113 11.44 0.53 -7.32
N TYR A 114 12.23 -0.30 -6.66
CA TYR A 114 11.88 -0.90 -5.38
C TYR A 114 12.40 -0.02 -4.24
N GLY A 115 11.49 0.34 -3.34
CA GLY A 115 11.73 1.21 -2.21
C GLY A 115 11.81 2.69 -2.54
N ILE A 116 11.56 3.50 -1.51
CA ILE A 116 11.43 4.96 -1.60
C ILE A 116 12.72 5.64 -2.10
N LYS A 117 13.90 5.09 -1.76
CA LYS A 117 15.18 5.66 -2.18
C LYS A 117 15.33 5.59 -3.72
N THR A 118 15.06 4.42 -4.28
CA THR A 118 15.13 4.21 -5.72
C THR A 118 14.05 5.03 -6.43
N ALA A 119 12.83 5.04 -5.89
CA ALA A 119 11.72 5.80 -6.47
C ALA A 119 11.98 7.31 -6.51
N ALA A 120 12.44 7.91 -5.39
CA ALA A 120 12.78 9.32 -5.33
C ALA A 120 13.85 9.69 -6.38
N LYS A 121 14.86 8.83 -6.54
CA LYS A 121 15.91 9.03 -7.54
C LYS A 121 15.37 8.87 -8.97
N THR A 122 14.58 7.81 -9.22
CA THR A 122 14.06 7.50 -10.56
C THR A 122 13.10 8.57 -11.05
N TYR A 123 12.15 9.00 -10.23
CA TYR A 123 11.08 9.89 -10.68
C TYR A 123 11.44 11.38 -10.55
N PHE A 124 12.23 11.77 -9.57
CA PHE A 124 12.49 13.18 -9.24
C PHE A 124 13.96 13.56 -9.14
N ASN A 125 14.88 12.62 -9.33
CA ASN A 125 16.32 12.81 -9.19
C ASN A 125 16.72 13.45 -7.83
N THR A 126 16.02 13.10 -6.75
CA THR A 126 16.20 13.63 -5.41
C THR A 126 16.44 12.52 -4.37
N ASN A 127 16.74 12.92 -3.12
CA ASN A 127 16.81 11.97 -2.00
C ASN A 127 15.46 11.88 -1.29
N PRO A 128 15.15 10.77 -0.59
CA PRO A 128 13.88 10.61 0.13
C PRO A 128 13.58 11.69 1.17
N LYS A 129 14.63 12.24 1.82
CA LYS A 129 14.50 13.33 2.80
C LYS A 129 14.10 14.67 2.19
N ASP A 130 14.42 14.87 0.91
CA ASP A 130 14.24 16.13 0.20
C ASP A 130 12.96 16.11 -0.67
N LEU A 131 12.15 15.05 -0.60
CA LEU A 131 10.87 14.96 -1.30
C LEU A 131 9.92 16.08 -0.84
N THR A 132 9.30 16.78 -1.78
CA THR A 132 8.20 17.69 -1.46
C THR A 132 6.91 16.91 -1.16
N ALA A 133 5.90 17.57 -0.57
CA ALA A 133 4.60 16.95 -0.32
C ALA A 133 3.93 16.46 -1.61
N ASP A 134 4.04 17.23 -2.70
CA ASP A 134 3.54 16.84 -4.03
C ASP A 134 4.22 15.58 -4.56
N GLN A 135 5.55 15.52 -4.46
CA GLN A 135 6.33 14.37 -4.90
C GLN A 135 6.00 13.13 -4.08
N ALA A 136 5.88 13.28 -2.76
CA ALA A 136 5.43 12.22 -1.87
C ALA A 136 4.03 11.71 -2.24
N ALA A 137 3.09 12.63 -2.51
CA ALA A 137 1.73 12.29 -2.91
C ALA A 137 1.67 11.58 -4.28
N ILE A 138 2.55 11.93 -5.23
CA ILE A 138 2.67 11.20 -6.50
C ILE A 138 3.12 9.76 -6.24
N LEU A 139 4.19 9.56 -5.46
CA LEU A 139 4.70 8.20 -5.16
C LEU A 139 3.65 7.36 -4.45
N VAL A 140 2.98 7.91 -3.44
CA VAL A 140 1.90 7.20 -2.75
C VAL A 140 0.73 6.90 -3.69
N GLY A 141 0.37 7.85 -4.54
CA GLY A 141 -0.68 7.66 -5.56
C GLY A 141 -0.41 6.50 -6.51
N MET A 142 0.85 6.27 -6.86
CA MET A 142 1.27 5.16 -7.72
C MET A 142 1.04 3.78 -7.10
N LEU A 143 1.03 3.66 -5.76
CA LEU A 143 0.90 2.37 -5.08
C LEU A 143 -0.43 1.66 -5.39
N LYS A 144 -1.47 2.41 -5.73
CA LYS A 144 -2.77 1.84 -6.15
C LYS A 144 -2.65 1.07 -7.47
N ALA A 145 -1.90 1.60 -8.44
CA ALA A 145 -1.64 0.96 -9.74
C ALA A 145 -0.42 1.63 -10.40
N THR A 146 0.76 1.05 -10.24
CA THR A 146 2.05 1.63 -10.61
C THR A 146 2.21 1.94 -12.11
N THR A 147 1.47 1.26 -12.98
CA THR A 147 1.45 1.56 -14.42
C THR A 147 0.44 2.66 -14.75
N TYR A 148 -0.78 2.56 -14.19
CA TYR A 148 -1.89 3.47 -14.52
C TYR A 148 -1.67 4.88 -13.98
N TYR A 149 -1.06 5.01 -12.79
CA TYR A 149 -0.74 6.31 -12.16
C TYR A 149 0.72 6.71 -12.30
N ASN A 150 1.43 6.16 -13.26
CA ASN A 150 2.82 6.49 -13.51
C ASN A 150 2.96 7.91 -14.08
N PRO A 151 3.69 8.82 -13.43
CA PRO A 151 3.81 10.21 -13.88
C PRO A 151 4.54 10.36 -15.22
N ARG A 152 5.35 9.38 -15.62
CA ARG A 152 6.10 9.41 -16.89
C ARG A 152 5.25 8.95 -18.07
N THR A 153 4.35 8.01 -17.87
CA THR A 153 3.55 7.41 -18.97
C THR A 153 2.11 7.90 -18.97
N ASN A 154 1.58 8.27 -17.81
CA ASN A 154 0.19 8.71 -17.63
C ASN A 154 0.10 9.94 -16.70
N PRO A 155 0.66 11.10 -17.10
CA PRO A 155 0.79 12.28 -16.22
C PRO A 155 -0.56 12.80 -15.72
N GLU A 156 -1.62 12.77 -16.52
CA GLU A 156 -2.95 13.21 -16.12
C GLU A 156 -3.56 12.33 -15.02
N ASN A 157 -3.50 11.01 -15.18
CA ASN A 157 -3.97 10.08 -14.17
C ASN A 157 -3.18 10.23 -12.87
N SER A 158 -1.85 10.40 -13.00
CA SER A 158 -0.97 10.66 -11.87
C SER A 158 -1.33 11.96 -11.14
N ARG A 159 -1.63 13.04 -11.88
CA ARG A 159 -2.04 14.33 -11.33
C ARG A 159 -3.35 14.24 -10.56
N VAL A 160 -4.36 13.61 -11.14
CA VAL A 160 -5.67 13.40 -10.49
C VAL A 160 -5.49 12.59 -9.19
N ARG A 161 -4.72 11.51 -9.24
CA ARG A 161 -4.47 10.66 -8.07
C ARG A 161 -3.65 11.36 -7.00
N ARG A 162 -2.62 12.14 -7.38
CA ARG A 162 -1.87 13.01 -6.46
C ARG A 162 -2.81 13.95 -5.69
N ASN A 163 -3.72 14.61 -6.39
CA ASN A 163 -4.67 15.53 -5.74
C ASN A 163 -5.57 14.82 -4.73
N THR A 164 -6.00 13.58 -5.03
CA THR A 164 -6.71 12.74 -4.06
C THR A 164 -5.86 12.46 -2.82
N VAL A 165 -4.58 12.11 -3.00
CA VAL A 165 -3.67 11.86 -1.87
C VAL A 165 -3.46 13.13 -1.05
N LEU A 166 -3.23 14.27 -1.69
CA LEU A 166 -3.08 15.56 -0.98
C LEU A 166 -4.35 15.94 -0.20
N TYR A 167 -5.52 15.67 -0.78
CA TYR A 167 -6.79 15.88 -0.07
C TYR A 167 -6.89 15.01 1.19
N ASN A 168 -6.55 13.72 1.09
CA ASN A 168 -6.55 12.81 2.24
C ASN A 168 -5.57 13.26 3.36
N MET A 169 -4.48 13.95 3.00
CA MET A 169 -3.54 14.49 3.99
C MET A 169 -4.08 15.69 4.78
N LEU A 170 -5.16 16.32 4.31
CA LEU A 170 -5.78 17.50 4.94
C LEU A 170 -6.95 17.15 5.85
N THR A 171 -7.55 15.98 5.67
CA THR A 171 -8.70 15.47 6.44
C THR A 171 -8.24 14.60 7.60
#